data_18801ce998fd1cc6cd01188dc404e87c
#
_entry.id   18801ce998fd1cc6cd01188dc404e87c
#
_cell.length_a   1.000
_cell.length_b   1.000
_cell.length_c   1.000
_cell.angle_alpha   90.00
_cell.angle_beta   90.00
_cell.angle_gamma   90.00
#
_symmetry.space_group_name_H-M   'P 1'
#
loop_
_entity.id
_entity.type
_entity.pdbx_description
1 polymer ?
#
loop_
_entity_poly.entity_id
_entity_poly.type
_entity_poly.pdbx_seq_one_letter_code
_entity_poly.pdbx_strand_id
1 'polypeptide(L)'
;LKYVSFSEFSENGLLQKCISFIREVGYTGLFSMEFLRDKYGNDYFMEINFRNDGNAISVTEAGVNLPYIWYAYNSSIDYNEEMQKNIRTVYVMPEFSDFKVALRLYNKNIFSWFNDVCRTNRFMEYDSRDKKPFWVGLYHELYDMLYYKLLKNKR
;
A
#
# COMPACT_ATOMS: atom_id res chain seq x y z
N LEU A 1 0.53 1.14 7.19
CA LEU A 1 0.41 -0.16 6.53
C LEU A 1 1.59 -1.04 6.93
N LYS A 2 1.33 -2.26 7.38
CA LYS A 2 2.38 -3.24 7.70
C LYS A 2 2.41 -4.30 6.59
N TYR A 3 3.57 -4.50 5.99
CA TYR A 3 3.76 -5.59 5.04
C TYR A 3 3.92 -6.92 5.78
N VAL A 4 3.23 -7.95 5.32
CA VAL A 4 3.29 -9.30 5.90
C VAL A 4 4.26 -10.15 5.08
N SER A 5 5.06 -11.00 5.75
CA SER A 5 6.02 -11.85 5.07
C SER A 5 5.36 -12.90 4.18
N PHE A 6 6.05 -13.31 3.11
CA PHE A 6 5.58 -14.33 2.19
C PHE A 6 5.32 -15.70 2.85
N SER A 7 6.08 -16.04 3.90
CA SER A 7 5.94 -17.28 4.66
C SER A 7 4.58 -17.40 5.33
N GLU A 8 4.10 -16.34 5.99
CA GLU A 8 2.78 -16.35 6.66
C GLU A 8 1.64 -16.57 5.67
N PHE A 9 1.79 -16.09 4.44
CA PHE A 9 0.78 -16.24 3.39
C PHE A 9 0.75 -17.65 2.82
N SER A 10 1.89 -18.32 2.68
CA SER A 10 1.99 -19.68 2.13
C SER A 10 1.49 -20.76 3.10
N GLU A 11 1.70 -20.57 4.41
CA GLU A 11 1.31 -21.57 5.42
C GLU A 11 -0.19 -21.84 5.51
N ASN A 12 -1.02 -20.82 5.20
CA ASN A 12 -2.48 -20.93 5.29
C ASN A 12 -3.17 -21.52 4.04
N GLY A 13 -2.41 -21.95 3.03
CA GLY A 13 -2.97 -22.45 1.77
C GLY A 13 -3.70 -21.40 0.92
N LEU A 14 -3.80 -20.16 1.38
CA LEU A 14 -4.44 -19.07 0.67
C LEU A 14 -3.71 -18.74 -0.63
N LEU A 15 -2.37 -18.76 -0.61
CA LEU A 15 -1.54 -18.55 -1.79
C LEU A 15 -1.89 -19.52 -2.92
N GLN A 16 -2.06 -20.81 -2.62
CA GLN A 16 -2.40 -21.81 -3.62
C GLN A 16 -3.79 -21.57 -4.23
N LYS A 17 -4.75 -21.15 -3.43
CA LYS A 17 -6.09 -20.76 -3.90
C LYS A 17 -6.01 -19.54 -4.83
N CYS A 18 -5.22 -18.52 -4.49
CA CYS A 18 -5.01 -17.35 -5.34
C CYS A 18 -4.34 -17.73 -6.67
N ILE A 19 -3.30 -18.58 -6.63
CA ILE A 19 -2.61 -19.07 -7.84
C ILE A 19 -3.58 -19.84 -8.73
N SER A 20 -4.37 -20.76 -8.16
CA SER A 20 -5.35 -21.55 -8.92
C SER A 20 -6.40 -20.65 -9.56
N PHE A 21 -6.91 -19.67 -8.83
CA PHE A 21 -7.88 -18.71 -9.35
C PHE A 21 -7.32 -17.92 -10.54
N ILE A 22 -6.12 -17.36 -10.42
CA ILE A 22 -5.50 -16.57 -11.51
C ILE A 22 -5.25 -17.42 -12.75
N ARG A 23 -4.85 -18.70 -12.57
CA ARG A 23 -4.65 -19.65 -13.67
C ARG A 23 -5.96 -19.98 -14.38
N GLU A 24 -7.03 -20.18 -13.64
CA GLU A 24 -8.35 -20.49 -14.19
C GLU A 24 -8.93 -19.30 -14.97
N VAL A 25 -8.73 -18.09 -14.46
CA VAL A 25 -9.10 -16.84 -15.15
C VAL A 25 -8.23 -16.59 -16.40
N GLY A 26 -7.05 -17.20 -16.50
CA GLY A 26 -6.10 -17.03 -17.61
C GLY A 26 -5.44 -15.64 -17.63
N TYR A 27 -5.35 -14.97 -16.49
CA TYR A 27 -4.74 -13.65 -16.42
C TYR A 27 -3.22 -13.71 -16.30
N THR A 28 -2.56 -12.84 -17.06
CA THR A 28 -1.12 -12.58 -16.96
C THR A 28 -0.88 -11.09 -16.81
N GLY A 29 -0.22 -10.67 -15.72
CA GLY A 29 0.04 -9.27 -15.43
C GLY A 29 0.19 -8.99 -13.95
N LEU A 30 0.34 -7.72 -13.63
CA LEU A 30 0.33 -7.25 -12.25
C LEU A 30 -1.10 -7.23 -11.72
N PHE A 31 -1.29 -7.75 -10.53
CA PHE A 31 -2.57 -7.71 -9.83
C PHE A 31 -2.38 -7.62 -8.32
N SER A 32 -3.42 -7.23 -7.62
CA SER A 32 -3.53 -7.35 -6.17
C SER A 32 -4.85 -7.99 -5.78
N MET A 33 -4.85 -8.79 -4.72
CA MET A 33 -6.05 -9.35 -4.11
C MET A 33 -6.20 -8.82 -2.70
N GLU A 34 -7.42 -8.44 -2.34
CA GLU A 34 -7.75 -7.97 -1.00
C GLU A 34 -8.61 -8.97 -0.26
N PHE A 35 -8.26 -9.21 1.00
CA PHE A 35 -8.96 -10.12 1.89
C PHE A 35 -9.24 -9.45 3.22
N LEU A 36 -10.40 -9.75 3.79
CA LEU A 36 -10.73 -9.42 5.16
C LEU A 36 -10.51 -10.66 6.04
N ARG A 37 -9.70 -10.53 7.09
CA ARG A 37 -9.50 -11.58 8.08
C ARG A 37 -10.37 -11.35 9.29
N ASP A 38 -11.18 -12.34 9.67
CA ASP A 38 -11.98 -12.27 10.89
C ASP A 38 -11.12 -12.57 12.14
N LYS A 39 -11.75 -12.43 13.31
CA LYS A 39 -11.10 -12.70 14.63
C LYS A 39 -10.71 -14.16 14.85
N TYR A 40 -11.22 -15.07 14.03
CA TYR A 40 -10.91 -16.50 14.09
C TYR A 40 -9.82 -16.91 13.08
N GLY A 41 -9.32 -15.97 12.28
CA GLY A 41 -8.28 -16.21 11.28
C GLY A 41 -8.80 -16.65 9.91
N ASN A 42 -10.12 -16.59 9.65
CA ASN A 42 -10.67 -16.90 8.35
C ASN A 42 -10.48 -15.72 7.39
N ASP A 43 -10.04 -16.02 6.17
CA ASP A 43 -9.83 -15.03 5.12
C ASP A 43 -11.02 -15.02 4.16
N TYR A 44 -11.63 -13.84 3.99
CA TYR A 44 -12.74 -13.59 3.08
C TYR A 44 -12.26 -12.72 1.93
N PHE A 45 -12.39 -13.23 0.70
CA PHE A 45 -12.04 -12.47 -0.50
C PHE A 45 -12.95 -11.24 -0.64
N MET A 46 -12.34 -10.09 -0.90
CA MET A 46 -13.05 -8.83 -1.07
C MET A 46 -13.04 -8.39 -2.51
N GLU A 47 -11.86 -8.18 -3.08
CA GLU A 47 -11.72 -7.73 -4.46
C GLU A 47 -10.38 -8.14 -5.07
N ILE A 48 -10.32 -8.05 -6.39
CA ILE A 48 -9.10 -8.17 -7.16
C ILE A 48 -8.96 -6.97 -8.10
N ASN A 49 -7.77 -6.40 -8.13
CA ASN A 49 -7.39 -5.34 -9.04
C ASN A 49 -6.41 -5.90 -10.07
N PHE A 50 -6.82 -6.05 -11.32
CA PHE A 50 -5.99 -6.53 -12.43
C PHE A 50 -5.11 -5.40 -12.99
N ARG A 51 -4.33 -4.78 -12.14
CA ARG A 51 -3.41 -3.69 -12.46
C ARG A 51 -2.37 -3.54 -11.36
N ASN A 52 -1.33 -2.76 -11.65
CA ASN A 52 -0.48 -2.22 -10.61
C ASN A 52 -1.32 -1.27 -9.72
N ASP A 53 -1.28 -1.45 -8.42
CA ASP A 53 -2.04 -0.63 -7.47
C ASP A 53 -1.14 0.21 -6.56
N GLY A 54 -1.75 1.02 -5.68
CA GLY A 54 -1.02 1.86 -4.73
C GLY A 54 -0.15 1.09 -3.73
N ASN A 55 -0.43 -0.20 -3.50
CA ASN A 55 0.34 -1.03 -2.58
C ASN A 55 1.68 -1.48 -3.17
N ALA A 56 1.90 -1.35 -4.49
CA ALA A 56 3.15 -1.72 -5.14
C ALA A 56 4.36 -0.97 -4.58
N ILE A 57 4.17 0.26 -4.09
CA ILE A 57 5.23 1.02 -3.42
C ILE A 57 5.69 0.33 -2.14
N SER A 58 4.76 -0.28 -1.39
CA SER A 58 5.06 -1.03 -0.16
C SER A 58 5.88 -2.27 -0.46
N VAL A 59 5.54 -2.99 -1.52
CA VAL A 59 6.24 -4.20 -1.97
C VAL A 59 7.64 -3.85 -2.46
N THR A 60 7.78 -2.75 -3.22
CA THR A 60 9.08 -2.26 -3.68
C THR A 60 9.98 -1.85 -2.52
N GLU A 61 9.44 -1.14 -1.53
CA GLU A 61 10.19 -0.76 -0.33
C GLU A 61 10.57 -1.99 0.51
N ALA A 62 9.71 -3.02 0.54
CA ALA A 62 10.00 -4.29 1.20
C ALA A 62 11.13 -5.09 0.53
N GLY A 63 11.50 -4.75 -0.71
CA GLY A 63 12.66 -5.30 -1.40
C GLY A 63 12.39 -5.90 -2.78
N VAL A 64 11.14 -6.00 -3.25
CA VAL A 64 10.81 -6.61 -4.55
C VAL A 64 10.07 -5.61 -5.44
N ASN A 65 10.68 -5.22 -6.55
CA ASN A 65 10.10 -4.28 -7.50
C ASN A 65 9.25 -5.01 -8.55
N LEU A 66 7.99 -5.30 -8.23
CA LEU A 66 7.07 -6.00 -9.13
C LEU A 66 6.88 -5.29 -10.49
N PRO A 67 6.73 -3.95 -10.60
CA PRO A 67 6.68 -3.26 -11.88
C PRO A 67 7.93 -3.49 -12.73
N TYR A 68 9.12 -3.50 -12.12
CA TYR A 68 10.36 -3.80 -12.83
C TYR A 68 10.40 -5.25 -13.31
N ILE A 69 10.01 -6.21 -12.48
CA ILE A 69 9.93 -7.64 -12.85
C ILE A 69 9.00 -7.81 -14.05
N TRP A 70 7.84 -7.15 -14.05
CA TRP A 70 6.90 -7.20 -15.15
C TRP A 70 7.47 -6.61 -16.44
N TYR A 71 8.16 -5.46 -16.35
CA TYR A 71 8.86 -4.86 -17.47
C TYR A 71 9.95 -5.79 -18.01
N ALA A 72 10.80 -6.33 -17.14
CA ALA A 72 11.91 -7.20 -17.50
C ALA A 72 11.42 -8.50 -18.18
N TYR A 73 10.35 -9.11 -17.63
CA TYR A 73 9.70 -10.29 -18.21
C TYR A 73 9.25 -10.03 -19.65
N ASN A 74 8.57 -8.91 -19.92
CA ASN A 74 8.09 -8.56 -21.25
C ASN A 74 9.20 -8.10 -22.22
N SER A 75 10.35 -7.71 -21.69
CA SER A 75 11.51 -7.24 -22.47
C SER A 75 12.60 -8.28 -22.61
N SER A 76 12.36 -9.52 -22.13
CA SER A 76 13.35 -10.60 -22.12
C SER A 76 14.66 -10.24 -21.38
N ILE A 77 14.56 -9.40 -20.36
CA ILE A 77 15.65 -9.03 -19.46
C ILE A 77 15.66 -10.00 -18.28
N ASP A 78 16.85 -10.40 -17.82
CA ASP A 78 16.97 -11.24 -16.63
C ASP A 78 16.51 -10.47 -15.37
N TYR A 79 15.63 -11.10 -14.57
CA TYR A 79 15.09 -10.55 -13.31
C TYR A 79 15.28 -11.49 -12.11
N ASN A 80 16.12 -12.53 -12.26
CA ASN A 80 16.32 -13.52 -11.20
C ASN A 80 16.86 -12.90 -9.93
N GLU A 81 17.77 -11.92 -10.02
CA GLU A 81 18.29 -11.20 -8.85
C GLU A 81 17.17 -10.47 -8.09
N GLU A 82 16.21 -9.88 -8.80
CA GLU A 82 15.08 -9.18 -8.18
C GLU A 82 14.16 -10.16 -7.45
N MET A 83 13.95 -11.35 -8.02
CA MET A 83 13.11 -12.41 -7.42
C MET A 83 13.73 -13.05 -6.18
N GLN A 84 15.05 -12.98 -6.02
CA GLN A 84 15.80 -13.60 -4.91
C GLN A 84 16.04 -12.66 -3.74
N LYS A 85 15.62 -11.40 -3.84
CA LYS A 85 15.78 -10.42 -2.75
C LYS A 85 15.03 -10.84 -1.50
N ASN A 86 15.68 -10.66 -0.35
CA ASN A 86 15.04 -10.88 0.94
C ASN A 86 13.97 -9.82 1.20
N ILE A 87 12.76 -10.27 1.45
CA ILE A 87 11.64 -9.41 1.79
C ILE A 87 11.73 -9.02 3.27
N ARG A 88 11.66 -7.73 3.55
CA ARG A 88 11.67 -7.18 4.90
C ARG A 88 10.31 -6.58 5.28
N THR A 89 9.99 -6.58 6.56
CA THR A 89 8.83 -5.83 7.07
C THR A 89 9.11 -4.34 6.96
N VAL A 90 8.19 -3.60 6.34
CA VAL A 90 8.27 -2.15 6.19
C VAL A 90 6.98 -1.48 6.64
N TYR A 91 7.10 -0.24 7.09
CA TYR A 91 5.99 0.65 7.41
C TYR A 91 5.91 1.72 6.33
N VAL A 92 4.79 1.77 5.63
CA VAL A 92 4.52 2.76 4.58
C VAL A 92 3.31 3.60 5.01
N MET A 93 3.41 4.90 4.86
CA MET A 93 2.40 5.85 5.33
C MET A 93 1.89 6.73 4.19
N PRO A 94 0.58 6.72 3.89
CA PRO A 94 -0.07 7.75 3.09
C PRO A 94 -0.37 8.96 4.00
N GLU A 95 0.56 9.92 4.05
CA GLU A 95 0.65 10.93 5.11
C GLU A 95 -0.64 11.71 5.33
N PHE A 96 -1.24 12.23 4.24
CA PHE A 96 -2.43 13.06 4.35
C PHE A 96 -3.65 12.26 4.80
N SER A 97 -3.83 11.06 4.24
CA SER A 97 -4.94 10.19 4.59
C SER A 97 -4.81 9.66 6.01
N ASP A 98 -3.61 9.23 6.40
CA ASP A 98 -3.35 8.69 7.73
C ASP A 98 -3.55 9.75 8.83
N PHE A 99 -3.09 10.98 8.60
CA PHE A 99 -3.32 12.10 9.51
C PHE A 99 -4.80 12.36 9.74
N LYS A 100 -5.60 12.40 8.66
CA LYS A 100 -7.06 12.61 8.75
C LYS A 100 -7.74 11.50 9.52
N VAL A 101 -7.41 10.25 9.20
CA VAL A 101 -7.98 9.07 9.84
C VAL A 101 -7.61 9.00 11.32
N ALA A 102 -6.33 9.24 11.64
CA ALA A 102 -5.85 9.23 13.01
C ALA A 102 -6.60 10.23 13.90
N LEU A 103 -6.81 11.45 13.41
CA LEU A 103 -7.51 12.50 14.18
C LEU A 103 -9.03 12.29 14.25
N ARG A 104 -9.67 11.87 13.15
CA ARG A 104 -11.13 11.82 13.07
C ARG A 104 -11.75 10.53 13.60
N LEU A 105 -11.17 9.37 13.23
CA LEU A 105 -11.78 8.08 13.53
C LEU A 105 -11.22 7.44 14.80
N TYR A 106 -9.94 7.61 15.05
CA TYR A 106 -9.29 6.93 16.16
C TYR A 106 -9.05 7.84 17.37
N ASN A 107 -9.41 9.11 17.26
CA ASN A 107 -9.14 10.12 18.30
C ASN A 107 -7.70 10.01 18.88
N LYS A 108 -6.77 9.63 17.99
CA LYS A 108 -5.37 9.46 18.37
C LYS A 108 -4.80 10.80 18.82
N ASN A 109 -4.04 10.75 19.89
CA ASN A 109 -3.22 11.89 20.29
C ASN A 109 -2.19 12.16 19.17
N ILE A 110 -1.95 13.43 18.87
CA ILE A 110 -0.98 13.87 17.88
C ILE A 110 0.43 13.32 18.15
N PHE A 111 0.80 13.13 19.40
CA PHE A 111 2.08 12.51 19.78
C PHE A 111 2.17 11.04 19.38
N SER A 112 1.06 10.29 19.44
CA SER A 112 1.00 8.91 18.96
C SER A 112 1.17 8.86 17.44
N TRP A 113 0.58 9.80 16.71
CA TRP A 113 0.75 9.91 15.27
C TRP A 113 2.20 10.26 14.90
N PHE A 114 2.85 11.18 15.62
CA PHE A 114 4.27 11.47 15.43
C PHE A 114 5.16 10.24 15.65
N ASN A 115 4.84 9.39 16.61
CA ASN A 115 5.57 8.13 16.80
C ASN A 115 5.42 7.20 15.59
N ASP A 116 4.23 7.13 14.98
CA ASP A 116 4.00 6.36 13.74
C ASP A 116 4.81 6.96 12.58
N VAL A 117 4.88 8.29 12.45
CA VAL A 117 5.74 8.99 11.46
C VAL A 117 7.22 8.61 11.63
N CYS A 118 7.72 8.62 12.88
CA CYS A 118 9.13 8.25 13.16
C CYS A 118 9.46 6.78 12.84
N ARG A 119 8.47 5.91 12.82
CA ARG A 119 8.62 4.48 12.49
C ARG A 119 8.46 4.19 11.01
N THR A 120 8.03 5.18 10.22
CA THR A 120 7.75 5.02 8.80
C THR A 120 9.03 4.88 7.99
N ASN A 121 9.14 3.82 7.19
CA ASN A 121 10.25 3.59 6.28
C ASN A 121 10.08 4.36 4.97
N ARG A 122 8.84 4.47 4.47
CA ARG A 122 8.52 5.15 3.22
C ARG A 122 7.22 5.93 3.33
N PHE A 123 7.29 7.19 2.95
CA PHE A 123 6.12 8.04 2.72
C PHE A 123 5.61 7.87 1.29
N MET A 124 4.30 7.92 1.09
CA MET A 124 3.71 7.74 -0.24
C MET A 124 3.67 9.03 -1.05
N GLU A 125 3.43 10.16 -0.39
CA GLU A 125 3.33 11.47 -1.02
C GLU A 125 4.64 12.25 -1.00
N TYR A 126 5.46 12.08 0.06
CA TYR A 126 6.74 12.77 0.18
C TYR A 126 7.90 11.97 -0.44
N ASP A 127 8.57 12.57 -1.44
CA ASP A 127 9.88 12.11 -1.92
C ASP A 127 10.89 13.25 -1.81
N SER A 128 12.03 12.99 -1.15
CA SER A 128 13.09 13.99 -0.96
C SER A 128 13.72 14.47 -2.28
N ARG A 129 13.63 13.66 -3.35
CA ARG A 129 14.15 13.96 -4.69
C ARG A 129 13.18 14.78 -5.52
N ASP A 130 11.85 14.68 -5.24
CA ASP A 130 10.83 15.51 -5.87
C ASP A 130 9.77 15.90 -4.83
N LYS A 131 9.97 17.07 -4.24
CA LYS A 131 9.10 17.60 -3.18
C LYS A 131 7.87 18.33 -3.70
N LYS A 132 7.81 18.63 -4.99
CA LYS A 132 6.74 19.45 -5.58
C LYS A 132 5.36 18.80 -5.44
N PRO A 133 5.17 17.48 -5.76
CA PRO A 133 3.88 16.83 -5.59
C PRO A 133 3.37 16.89 -4.15
N PHE A 134 4.26 16.70 -3.16
CA PHE A 134 3.89 16.81 -1.75
C PHE A 134 3.35 18.20 -1.38
N TRP A 135 4.03 19.26 -1.77
CA TRP A 135 3.57 20.63 -1.45
C TRP A 135 2.28 21.01 -2.16
N VAL A 136 2.09 20.56 -3.41
CA VAL A 136 0.83 20.74 -4.14
C VAL A 136 -0.30 19.95 -3.46
N GLY A 137 -0.06 18.70 -3.09
CA GLY A 137 -1.02 17.88 -2.36
C GLY A 137 -1.39 18.51 -1.01
N LEU A 138 -0.43 18.96 -0.23
CA LEU A 138 -0.68 19.64 1.05
C LEU A 138 -1.52 20.91 0.86
N TYR A 139 -1.24 21.71 -0.17
CA TYR A 139 -2.05 22.90 -0.48
C TYR A 139 -3.51 22.52 -0.76
N HIS A 140 -3.75 21.52 -1.60
CA HIS A 140 -5.11 21.04 -1.90
C HIS A 140 -5.82 20.52 -0.66
N GLU A 141 -5.14 19.76 0.17
CA GLU A 141 -5.68 19.25 1.42
C GLU A 141 -6.11 20.36 2.38
N LEU A 142 -5.28 21.39 2.55
CA LEU A 142 -5.58 22.55 3.39
C LEU A 142 -6.74 23.36 2.80
N TYR A 143 -6.75 23.56 1.49
CA TYR A 143 -7.82 24.26 0.80
C TYR A 143 -9.16 23.55 1.00
N ASP A 144 -9.22 22.25 0.79
CA ASP A 144 -10.43 21.45 0.97
C ASP A 144 -10.93 21.49 2.43
N MET A 145 -10.03 21.37 3.40
CA MET A 145 -10.37 21.50 4.82
C MET A 145 -11.03 22.85 5.14
N LEU A 146 -10.47 23.95 4.64
CA LEU A 146 -11.00 25.29 4.85
C LEU A 146 -12.35 25.47 4.12
N TYR A 147 -12.44 25.02 2.89
CA TYR A 147 -13.65 25.12 2.08
C TYR A 147 -14.84 24.38 2.72
N TYR A 148 -14.64 23.12 3.14
CA TYR A 148 -15.68 22.35 3.83
C TYR A 148 -16.05 22.96 5.18
N LYS A 149 -15.10 23.53 5.93
CA LYS A 149 -15.41 24.20 7.19
C LYS A 149 -16.26 25.44 6.98
N LEU A 150 -16.01 26.22 5.94
CA LEU A 150 -16.80 27.40 5.58
C LEU A 150 -18.21 27.06 5.12
N LEU A 151 -18.38 25.97 4.34
CA LEU A 151 -19.70 25.52 3.91
C LEU A 151 -20.53 24.97 5.08
N LYS A 152 -19.91 24.28 6.04
CA LYS A 152 -20.62 23.75 7.22
C LYS A 152 -21.10 24.84 8.15
N ASN A 153 -20.42 25.96 8.21
CA ASN A 153 -20.83 27.13 9.05
C ASN A 153 -21.93 27.98 8.39
N LYS A 154 -22.32 27.71 7.15
CA LYS A 154 -23.40 28.41 6.43
C LYS A 154 -24.75 27.66 6.46
N ARG A 155 -24.80 26.50 7.11
CA ARG A 155 -26.03 25.74 7.40
C ARG A 155 -26.34 25.77 8.90
#